data_b69bdc3f598233284284b50b949daa5a
#
_entry.id   b69bdc3f598233284284b50b949daa5a
#
_cell.length_a   1.000
_cell.length_b   1.000
_cell.length_c   1.000
_cell.angle_alpha   90.00
_cell.angle_beta   90.00
_cell.angle_gamma   90.00
#
_symmetry.space_group_name_H-M   'P 1'
#
loop_
_entity.id
_entity.type
_entity.pdbx_description
1 polymer ?
#
loop_
_entity_poly.entity_id
_entity_poly.type
_entity_poly.pdbx_seq_one_letter_code
_entity_poly.pdbx_strand_id
1 'polypeptide(L)' 'MESKEAKLVYTPKDIQKMMSLSKSAVYNLIRDGSIPSVKIGHSYRVGVTQFNQWCKDNAIDKIC' A
#
# COMPACT_ATOMS: atom_id res chain seq x y z
N MET A 1 13.85 -14.37 -6.28
CA MET A 1 13.72 -14.19 -5.89
C MET A 1 13.65 -13.50 -5.40
N GLU A 2 13.57 -13.14 -5.33
CA GLU A 2 13.44 -12.56 -4.86
C GLU A 2 12.96 -12.23 -4.03
N SER A 3 12.60 -12.43 -4.01
CA SER A 3 11.88 -12.23 -3.05
C SER A 3 12.29 -12.35 -1.75
N LYS A 4 13.19 -12.87 -1.51
CA LYS A 4 13.67 -12.91 -0.31
C LYS A 4 14.07 -11.61 0.10
N GLU A 5 14.17 -10.67 -0.70
CA GLU A 5 14.49 -9.45 -0.25
C GLU A 5 13.38 -8.81 0.38
N ALA A 6 13.51 -8.16 1.48
CA ALA A 6 12.51 -7.43 2.14
C ALA A 6 12.05 -6.36 1.24
N LYS A 7 10.78 -6.28 0.99
CA LYS A 7 10.23 -5.23 0.21
C LYS A 7 10.15 -4.01 1.09
N LEU A 8 10.73 -2.92 0.67
CA LEU A 8 10.70 -1.68 1.45
C LEU A 8 9.50 -0.81 1.13
N VAL A 9 8.92 -0.98 -0.04
CA VAL A 9 7.75 -0.22 -0.42
C VAL A 9 6.77 -1.10 -1.15
N TYR A 10 5.50 -0.74 -1.09
CA TYR A 10 4.47 -1.40 -1.85
C TYR A 10 4.05 -0.48 -2.99
N THR A 11 3.71 -1.06 -4.13
CA THR A 11 3.14 -0.32 -5.24
C THR A 11 1.62 -0.40 -5.11
N PRO A 12 0.87 0.46 -5.80
CA PRO A 12 -0.59 0.33 -5.79
C PRO A 12 -1.05 -1.04 -6.23
N LYS A 13 -0.32 -1.66 -7.17
CA LYS A 13 -0.69 -2.97 -7.65
C LYS A 13 -0.55 -4.02 -6.55
N ASP A 14 0.49 -3.90 -5.72
CA ASP A 14 0.67 -4.79 -4.59
C ASP A 14 -0.51 -4.65 -3.63
N ILE A 15 -0.93 -3.43 -3.37
CA ILE A 15 -2.03 -3.18 -2.46
C ILE A 15 -3.34 -3.73 -3.01
N GLN A 16 -3.55 -3.62 -4.32
CA GLN A 16 -4.73 -4.21 -4.94
C GLN A 16 -4.82 -5.69 -4.64
N LYS A 17 -3.71 -6.39 -4.77
CA LYS A 17 -3.68 -7.81 -4.50
C LYS A 17 -3.85 -8.12 -3.04
N MET A 18 -3.17 -7.38 -2.19
CA MET A 18 -3.20 -7.64 -0.76
C MET A 18 -4.58 -7.40 -0.16
N MET A 19 -5.27 -6.38 -0.65
CA MET A 19 -6.56 -6.01 -0.09
C MET A 19 -7.73 -6.43 -0.96
N SER A 20 -7.46 -7.06 -2.08
CA SER A 20 -8.50 -7.49 -3.00
C SER A 20 -9.37 -6.33 -3.44
N LEU A 21 -8.75 -5.21 -3.72
CA LEU A 21 -9.47 -4.01 -4.16
C LEU A 21 -9.22 -3.75 -5.64
N SER A 22 -10.09 -2.98 -6.24
CA SER A 22 -9.90 -2.60 -7.62
C SER A 22 -8.84 -1.50 -7.70
N LYS A 23 -8.31 -1.29 -8.88
CA LYS A 23 -7.33 -0.25 -9.11
C LYS A 23 -7.88 1.11 -8.70
N SER A 24 -9.12 1.40 -9.10
CA SER A 24 -9.74 2.68 -8.77
C SER A 24 -9.87 2.88 -7.27
N ALA A 25 -10.24 1.84 -6.55
CA ALA A 25 -10.39 1.93 -5.11
C ALA A 25 -9.07 2.25 -4.44
N VAL A 26 -8.01 1.58 -4.87
CA VAL A 26 -6.68 1.80 -4.28
C VAL A 26 -6.19 3.22 -4.59
N TYR A 27 -6.34 3.65 -5.83
CA TYR A 27 -5.89 5.00 -6.19
C TYR A 27 -6.70 6.07 -5.48
N ASN A 28 -7.98 5.84 -5.26
CA ASN A 28 -8.78 6.80 -4.49
C ASN A 28 -8.30 6.92 -3.06
N LEU A 29 -7.96 5.79 -2.43
CA LEU A 29 -7.44 5.82 -1.07
C LEU A 29 -6.09 6.54 -1.01
N ILE A 30 -5.28 6.38 -2.01
CA ILE A 30 -3.99 7.05 -2.05
C ILE A 30 -4.17 8.54 -2.28
N ARG A 31 -5.04 8.90 -3.21
CA ARG A 31 -5.23 10.30 -3.57
C ARG A 31 -5.91 11.13 -2.51
N ASP A 32 -6.81 10.53 -1.74
CA ASP A 32 -7.49 11.29 -0.70
C ASP A 32 -6.70 11.29 0.60
N GLY A 33 -5.53 10.64 0.61
CA GLY A 33 -4.66 10.67 1.78
C GLY A 33 -4.94 9.63 2.83
N SER A 34 -5.85 8.69 2.57
CA SER A 34 -6.15 7.66 3.56
C SER A 34 -4.95 6.74 3.75
N ILE A 35 -4.31 6.34 2.65
CA ILE A 35 -3.12 5.51 2.73
C ILE A 35 -1.90 6.42 2.59
N PRO A 36 -0.98 6.40 3.56
CA PRO A 36 0.22 7.23 3.46
C PRO A 36 1.07 6.77 2.29
N SER A 37 1.37 7.68 1.38
CA SER A 37 2.12 7.33 0.19
C SER A 37 2.99 8.48 -0.27
N VAL A 38 3.93 8.17 -1.15
CA VAL A 38 4.79 9.17 -1.74
C VAL A 38 4.69 9.02 -3.25
N LYS A 39 4.61 10.11 -3.96
CA LYS A 39 4.58 10.05 -5.41
C LYS A 39 6.00 10.25 -5.93
N ILE A 40 6.47 9.31 -6.71
CA ILE A 40 7.79 9.38 -7.30
C ILE A 40 7.61 9.30 -8.80
N GLY A 41 7.86 10.42 -9.49
CA GLY A 41 7.61 10.48 -10.91
C GLY A 41 6.13 10.32 -11.19
N HIS A 42 5.78 9.28 -11.93
CA HIS A 42 4.37 9.01 -12.24
C HIS A 42 3.81 7.87 -11.39
N SER A 43 4.59 7.41 -10.43
CA SER A 43 4.17 6.26 -9.64
C SER A 43 4.02 6.62 -8.18
N TYR A 44 3.11 5.93 -7.51
CA TYR A 44 2.96 6.07 -6.07
C TYR A 44 3.70 4.93 -5.40
N ARG A 45 4.25 5.21 -4.24
CA ARG A 45 4.91 4.19 -3.42
C ARG A 45 4.44 4.34 -1.99
N VAL A 46 4.17 3.23 -1.35
CA VAL A 46 3.70 3.22 0.04
C VAL A 46 4.74 2.48 0.87
N GLY A 47 5.29 3.13 1.89
CA GLY A 47 6.28 2.47 2.74
C GLY A 47 5.63 1.31 3.47
N VAL A 48 6.33 0.20 3.58
CA VAL A 48 5.81 -0.99 4.24
C VAL A 48 5.45 -0.69 5.69
N THR A 49 6.32 0.01 6.39
CA THR A 49 6.07 0.36 7.79
C THR A 49 4.85 1.24 7.93
N GLN A 50 4.74 2.25 7.06
CA GLN A 50 3.61 3.16 7.10
C GLN A 50 2.31 2.43 6.76
N PHE A 51 2.38 1.52 5.80
CA PHE A 51 1.19 0.76 5.42
C PHE A 51 0.74 -0.13 6.56
N ASN A 52 1.68 -0.79 7.23
CA ASN A 52 1.36 -1.64 8.36
C ASN A 52 0.73 -0.82 9.49
N GLN A 53 1.24 0.37 9.74
CA GLN A 53 0.67 1.23 10.75
C GLN A 53 -0.75 1.66 10.38
N TRP A 54 -0.94 1.99 9.11
CA TRP A 54 -2.27 2.36 8.61
C TRP A 54 -3.26 1.20 8.79
N CYS A 55 -2.81 -0.02 8.52
CA CYS A 55 -3.65 -1.18 8.71
C CYS A 55 -4.05 -1.35 10.17
N LYS A 56 -3.11 -1.16 11.08
CA LYS A 56 -3.42 -1.27 12.49
C LYS A 56 -4.40 -0.20 12.92
N ASP A 57 -4.20 1.03 12.46
CA ASP A 57 -5.07 2.14 12.82
C ASP A 57 -6.48 1.92 12.33
N ASN A 58 -6.65 1.15 11.28
CA ASN A 58 -7.96 0.88 10.70
C ASN A 58 -8.46 -0.54 10.99
N ALA A 59 -7.80 -1.22 11.90
CA ALA A 59 -8.17 -2.56 12.32
C ALA A 59 -8.20 -3.58 11.19
N ILE A 60 -7.24 -3.49 10.28
CA ILE A 60 -7.17 -4.40 9.16
C ILE A 60 -6.01 -5.37 9.40
N ASP A 61 -6.10 -6.12 10.46
CA ASP A 61 -5.01 -6.98 10.89
C ASP A 61 -4.73 -8.11 9.98
N LYS A 62 -5.71 -8.68 9.34
CA LYS A 62 -5.45 -9.86 8.58
C LYS A 62 -4.70 -9.62 7.33
N ILE A 63 -4.52 -8.42 6.89
CA ILE A 63 -3.78 -8.12 5.70
C ILE A 63 -2.34 -7.83 6.00
N CYS A 64 -2.05 -7.38 7.15
CA CYS A 64 -0.70 -6.99 7.56
C CYS A 64 -0.03 -8.05 8.45
#